data_a701ebe5234ab84f0fa8007ecb7d594f
#
_entry.id   a701ebe5234ab84f0fa8007ecb7d594f
#
_cell.length_a   1.000
_cell.length_b   1.000
_cell.length_c   1.000
_cell.angle_alpha   90.00
_cell.angle_beta   90.00
_cell.angle_gamma   90.00
#
_symmetry.space_group_name_H-M   'P 1'
#
loop_
_entity.id
_entity.type
_entity.pdbx_description
1 polymer ?
#
loop_
_entity_poly.entity_id
_entity_poly.type
_entity_poly.pdbx_seq_one_letter_code
_entity_poly.pdbx_strand_id
1 'polypeptide(L)'
;MALVPSAAVQAASAELDEKVAAAFEQVSLKLEVNGVKHKLSVEPRTTLLDLLREQLNLTGTKKGCDYGQCGACTVHVDGQRVNSCLSLAVMQDGKKVTTIEGLANGDKLHPMQEAFVKHDGFQCGYCTPGQIMSAVACIREGKAGSEAEIQEYMSGNICRCGAYANIVAAIQEVKDGGQKA
;
A
#
# COMPACT_ATOMS: atom_id res chain seq x y z
N MET A 1 29.99 -38.53 -5.49
CA MET A 1 30.93 -38.07 -4.45
C MET A 1 30.56 -36.62 -4.11
N ALA A 2 29.97 -36.39 -2.97
CA ALA A 2 29.71 -35.02 -2.50
C ALA A 2 31.04 -34.47 -1.92
N LEU A 3 31.52 -33.32 -2.46
CA LEU A 3 32.68 -32.63 -1.93
C LEU A 3 32.25 -31.95 -0.62
N VAL A 4 32.75 -32.49 0.51
CA VAL A 4 32.60 -31.82 1.81
C VAL A 4 33.57 -30.64 1.82
N PRO A 5 33.10 -29.40 2.02
CA PRO A 5 33.97 -28.22 2.07
C PRO A 5 34.94 -28.34 3.24
N SER A 6 36.17 -27.85 3.06
CA SER A 6 37.19 -27.87 4.10
C SER A 6 36.77 -27.01 5.31
N ALA A 7 37.28 -27.31 6.50
CA ALA A 7 36.99 -26.54 7.72
C ALA A 7 37.28 -25.03 7.57
N ALA A 8 38.27 -24.67 6.75
CA ALA A 8 38.60 -23.27 6.45
C ALA A 8 37.48 -22.58 5.62
N VAL A 9 36.87 -23.28 4.66
CA VAL A 9 35.77 -22.75 3.88
C VAL A 9 34.50 -22.61 4.74
N GLN A 10 34.27 -23.56 5.65
CA GLN A 10 33.13 -23.48 6.59
C GLN A 10 33.30 -22.34 7.59
N ALA A 11 34.52 -22.12 8.11
CA ALA A 11 34.83 -21.01 9.02
C ALA A 11 34.67 -19.65 8.31
N ALA A 12 35.14 -19.52 7.07
CA ALA A 12 35.02 -18.30 6.29
C ALA A 12 33.55 -17.99 5.93
N SER A 13 32.73 -19.01 5.63
CA SER A 13 31.30 -18.81 5.39
C SER A 13 30.57 -18.37 6.67
N ALA A 14 30.88 -18.97 7.81
CA ALA A 14 30.27 -18.58 9.09
C ALA A 14 30.63 -17.15 9.50
N GLU A 15 31.89 -16.72 9.30
CA GLU A 15 32.32 -15.34 9.55
C GLU A 15 31.65 -14.35 8.58
N LEU A 16 31.45 -14.75 7.32
CA LEU A 16 30.73 -13.94 6.34
C LEU A 16 29.24 -13.83 6.71
N ASP A 17 28.61 -14.92 7.12
CA ASP A 17 27.21 -14.93 7.56
C ASP A 17 27.01 -14.06 8.82
N GLU A 18 27.95 -14.08 9.76
CA GLU A 18 27.91 -13.21 10.95
C GLU A 18 28.09 -11.73 10.59
N LYS A 19 29.00 -11.39 9.67
CA LYS A 19 29.18 -10.03 9.16
C LYS A 19 27.95 -9.56 8.36
N VAL A 20 27.35 -10.44 7.56
CA VAL A 20 26.11 -10.15 6.84
C VAL A 20 24.97 -9.93 7.82
N ALA A 21 24.83 -10.79 8.85
CA ALA A 21 23.81 -10.62 9.88
C ALA A 21 23.99 -9.31 10.67
N ALA A 22 25.23 -8.95 11.02
CA ALA A 22 25.54 -7.69 11.70
C ALA A 22 25.30 -6.44 10.82
N ALA A 23 25.35 -6.58 9.50
CA ALA A 23 25.02 -5.50 8.55
C ALA A 23 23.52 -5.21 8.47
N PHE A 24 22.66 -6.10 8.96
CA PHE A 24 21.23 -5.92 9.07
C PHE A 24 20.85 -5.37 10.45
N GLU A 25 21.41 -4.21 10.83
CA GLU A 25 20.95 -3.51 12.03
C GLU A 25 19.44 -3.25 11.93
N GLN A 26 18.71 -3.74 12.93
CA GLN A 26 17.29 -3.42 13.03
C GLN A 26 17.10 -2.02 13.61
N VAL A 27 16.25 -1.24 12.99
CA VAL A 27 15.89 0.11 13.43
C VAL A 27 14.54 0.09 14.13
N SER A 28 14.47 0.72 15.30
CA SER A 28 13.21 0.91 16.01
C SER A 28 12.31 1.91 15.26
N LEU A 29 11.08 1.51 15.00
CA LEU A 29 10.08 2.28 14.27
C LEU A 29 8.82 2.41 15.13
N LYS A 30 8.26 3.61 15.21
CA LYS A 30 6.96 3.88 15.84
C LYS A 30 6.06 4.55 14.80
N LEU A 31 4.92 3.96 14.51
CA LEU A 31 3.92 4.55 13.61
C LEU A 31 2.52 4.17 14.07
N GLU A 32 1.53 4.89 13.56
CA GLU A 32 0.12 4.56 13.74
C GLU A 32 -0.41 3.99 12.41
N VAL A 33 -0.99 2.80 12.45
CA VAL A 33 -1.62 2.18 11.27
C VAL A 33 -3.09 1.93 11.59
N ASN A 34 -3.99 2.50 10.80
CA ASN A 34 -5.44 2.39 10.98
C ASN A 34 -5.91 2.70 12.41
N GLY A 35 -5.33 3.73 13.03
CA GLY A 35 -5.63 4.15 14.40
C GLY A 35 -4.93 3.34 15.50
N VAL A 36 -4.20 2.28 15.16
CA VAL A 36 -3.45 1.45 16.12
C VAL A 36 -1.98 1.87 16.13
N LYS A 37 -1.44 2.15 17.31
CA LYS A 37 -0.03 2.50 17.49
C LYS A 37 0.83 1.25 17.54
N HIS A 38 1.85 1.20 16.71
CA HIS A 38 2.82 0.12 16.64
C HIS A 38 4.21 0.60 17.07
N LYS A 39 4.94 -0.27 17.76
CA LYS A 39 6.36 -0.13 18.03
C LYS A 39 7.04 -1.40 17.52
N LEU A 40 7.81 -1.27 16.47
CA LEU A 40 8.36 -2.38 15.69
C LEU A 40 9.88 -2.24 15.59
N SER A 41 10.53 -3.33 15.22
CA SER A 41 11.92 -3.37 14.82
C SER A 41 11.95 -3.85 13.38
N VAL A 42 12.58 -3.09 12.49
CA VAL A 42 12.57 -3.35 11.05
C VAL A 42 13.96 -3.25 10.45
N GLU A 43 14.24 -4.04 9.44
CA GLU A 43 15.42 -3.85 8.61
C GLU A 43 15.33 -2.49 7.88
N PRO A 44 16.41 -1.67 7.81
CA PRO A 44 16.36 -0.33 7.20
C PRO A 44 15.82 -0.28 5.78
N ARG A 45 15.97 -1.36 5.00
CA ARG A 45 15.51 -1.47 3.61
C ARG A 45 14.08 -1.95 3.46
N THR A 46 13.42 -2.32 4.55
CA THR A 46 12.03 -2.79 4.52
C THR A 46 11.12 -1.70 3.93
N THR A 47 10.38 -2.02 2.88
CA THR A 47 9.38 -1.10 2.33
C THR A 47 8.17 -0.99 3.25
N LEU A 48 7.44 0.12 3.16
CA LEU A 48 6.18 0.25 3.88
C LEU A 48 5.20 -0.84 3.45
N LEU A 49 5.20 -1.22 2.16
CA LEU A 49 4.37 -2.30 1.64
C LEU A 49 4.67 -3.64 2.34
N ASP A 50 5.94 -4.01 2.45
CA ASP A 50 6.35 -5.27 3.08
C ASP A 50 6.05 -5.25 4.59
N LEU A 51 6.29 -4.12 5.27
CA LEU A 51 5.89 -3.94 6.66
C LEU A 51 4.39 -4.21 6.87
N LEU A 52 3.55 -3.57 6.05
CA LEU A 52 2.09 -3.72 6.16
C LEU A 52 1.65 -5.16 5.92
N ARG A 53 2.17 -5.81 4.89
CA ARG A 53 1.73 -7.13 4.47
C ARG A 53 2.32 -8.26 5.30
N GLU A 54 3.64 -8.23 5.51
CA GLU A 54 4.38 -9.39 6.05
C GLU A 54 4.52 -9.33 7.59
N GLN A 55 4.59 -8.12 8.17
CA GLN A 55 4.73 -7.99 9.62
C GLN A 55 3.41 -7.65 10.33
N LEU A 56 2.56 -6.82 9.69
CA LEU A 56 1.28 -6.42 10.27
C LEU A 56 0.10 -7.25 9.73
N ASN A 57 0.31 -8.15 8.77
CA ASN A 57 -0.70 -8.99 8.14
C ASN A 57 -1.87 -8.20 7.50
N LEU A 58 -1.63 -6.93 7.12
CA LEU A 58 -2.58 -6.09 6.40
C LEU A 58 -2.44 -6.34 4.90
N THR A 59 -3.03 -7.43 4.42
CA THR A 59 -2.84 -7.94 3.06
C THR A 59 -3.73 -7.28 2.00
N GLY A 60 -4.60 -6.36 2.39
CA GLY A 60 -5.45 -5.60 1.47
C GLY A 60 -4.65 -4.74 0.50
N THR A 61 -3.61 -4.06 0.97
CA THR A 61 -2.64 -3.36 0.11
C THR A 61 -1.84 -4.36 -0.72
N LYS A 62 -1.82 -4.22 -2.05
CA LYS A 62 -1.30 -5.26 -2.96
C LYS A 62 0.08 -4.95 -3.53
N LYS A 63 0.92 -5.98 -3.62
CA LYS A 63 2.22 -5.95 -4.30
C LYS A 63 2.03 -6.33 -5.77
N GLY A 64 1.93 -5.32 -6.65
CA GLY A 64 1.82 -5.53 -8.10
C GLY A 64 3.19 -5.47 -8.77
N CYS A 65 3.63 -4.28 -9.17
CA CYS A 65 4.91 -4.09 -9.87
C CYS A 65 6.13 -4.00 -8.96
N ASP A 66 5.96 -3.59 -7.71
CA ASP A 66 7.00 -3.37 -6.70
C ASP A 66 8.02 -2.25 -7.05
N TYR A 67 7.69 -1.37 -7.98
CA TYR A 67 8.52 -0.21 -8.36
C TYR A 67 7.71 1.01 -8.82
N GLY A 68 6.53 1.23 -8.21
CA GLY A 68 5.79 2.49 -8.30
C GLY A 68 4.98 2.72 -9.56
N GLN A 69 4.83 1.74 -10.47
CA GLN A 69 4.19 1.92 -11.77
C GLN A 69 2.68 1.66 -11.76
N CYS A 70 2.19 0.77 -10.91
CA CYS A 70 0.82 0.25 -11.05
C CYS A 70 -0.20 0.80 -10.04
N GLY A 71 0.23 1.44 -8.97
CA GLY A 71 -0.65 2.01 -7.93
C GLY A 71 -1.40 0.99 -7.07
N ALA A 72 -1.23 -0.33 -7.25
CA ALA A 72 -1.92 -1.35 -6.44
C ALA A 72 -1.56 -1.29 -4.95
N CYS A 73 -0.42 -0.69 -4.61
CA CYS A 73 0.12 -0.52 -3.27
C CYS A 73 -0.21 0.84 -2.64
N THR A 74 -1.10 1.63 -3.22
CA THR A 74 -1.44 2.97 -2.71
C THR A 74 -2.02 2.88 -1.30
N VAL A 75 -1.46 3.67 -0.39
CA VAL A 75 -1.94 3.91 0.98
C VAL A 75 -1.96 5.42 1.24
N HIS A 76 -2.55 5.86 2.36
CA HIS A 76 -2.39 7.25 2.81
C HIS A 76 -1.39 7.32 3.96
N VAL A 77 -0.44 8.25 3.87
CA VAL A 77 0.50 8.61 4.94
C VAL A 77 0.23 10.07 5.29
N ASP A 78 -0.15 10.34 6.53
CA ASP A 78 -0.59 11.65 7.01
C ASP A 78 -1.63 12.30 6.08
N GLY A 79 -2.50 11.46 5.53
CA GLY A 79 -3.53 11.87 4.60
C GLY A 79 -3.08 12.01 3.14
N GLN A 80 -1.81 11.92 2.80
CA GLN A 80 -1.32 11.98 1.41
C GLN A 80 -1.23 10.58 0.79
N ARG A 81 -1.64 10.42 -0.47
CA ARG A 81 -1.48 9.15 -1.18
C ARG A 81 -0.03 8.87 -1.50
N VAL A 82 0.41 7.66 -1.20
CA VAL A 82 1.79 7.21 -1.34
C VAL A 82 1.83 5.80 -1.93
N ASN A 83 2.75 5.55 -2.85
CA ASN A 83 3.09 4.20 -3.29
C ASN A 83 3.96 3.52 -2.23
N SER A 84 3.37 2.64 -1.42
CA SER A 84 4.05 2.02 -0.29
C SER A 84 5.24 1.13 -0.69
N CYS A 85 5.28 0.63 -1.93
CA CYS A 85 6.43 -0.13 -2.45
C CYS A 85 7.69 0.72 -2.69
N LEU A 86 7.55 2.05 -2.84
CA LEU A 86 8.68 2.98 -2.98
C LEU A 86 9.01 3.74 -1.70
N SER A 87 8.27 3.48 -0.62
CA SER A 87 8.45 4.17 0.66
C SER A 87 9.12 3.23 1.64
N LEU A 88 10.26 3.63 2.21
CA LEU A 88 10.88 2.86 3.28
C LEU A 88 10.06 2.98 4.57
N ALA A 89 9.91 1.87 5.28
CA ALA A 89 9.18 1.81 6.54
C ALA A 89 9.78 2.76 7.58
N VAL A 90 11.11 2.81 7.69
CA VAL A 90 11.85 3.67 8.62
C VAL A 90 11.59 5.17 8.42
N MET A 91 11.24 5.59 7.19
CA MET A 91 10.87 6.98 6.88
C MET A 91 9.45 7.34 7.34
N GLN A 92 8.69 6.39 7.85
CA GLN A 92 7.34 6.59 8.36
C GLN A 92 7.31 6.69 9.90
N ASP A 93 8.46 6.83 10.55
CA ASP A 93 8.53 7.02 12.01
C ASP A 93 7.71 8.25 12.44
N GLY A 94 6.84 8.04 13.43
CA GLY A 94 5.93 9.08 13.95
C GLY A 94 4.70 9.37 13.09
N LYS A 95 4.55 8.78 11.90
CA LYS A 95 3.46 9.08 10.95
C LYS A 95 2.23 8.21 11.16
N LYS A 96 1.12 8.67 10.55
CA LYS A 96 -0.14 7.94 10.48
C LYS A 96 -0.33 7.34 9.10
N VAL A 97 -0.52 6.03 9.05
CA VAL A 97 -0.76 5.28 7.82
C VAL A 97 -2.21 4.78 7.83
N THR A 98 -2.93 5.03 6.74
CA THR A 98 -4.26 4.46 6.51
C THR A 98 -4.19 3.53 5.30
N THR A 99 -4.60 2.28 5.48
CA THR A 99 -4.72 1.29 4.43
C THR A 99 -6.19 1.08 4.07
N ILE A 100 -6.46 0.23 3.08
CA ILE A 100 -7.83 -0.08 2.66
C ILE A 100 -8.68 -0.66 3.81
N GLU A 101 -8.06 -1.41 4.71
CA GLU A 101 -8.72 -1.97 5.89
C GLU A 101 -9.15 -0.90 6.87
N GLY A 102 -8.47 0.24 6.89
CA GLY A 102 -8.76 1.36 7.80
C GLY A 102 -9.79 2.36 7.28
N LEU A 103 -10.35 2.17 6.07
CA LEU A 103 -11.40 3.05 5.54
C LEU A 103 -12.79 2.72 6.12
N ALA A 104 -13.10 1.44 6.29
CA ALA A 104 -14.35 1.01 6.88
C ALA A 104 -14.38 1.28 8.39
N ASN A 105 -15.57 1.50 8.94
CA ASN A 105 -15.78 1.63 10.38
C ASN A 105 -16.61 0.44 10.87
N GLY A 106 -15.96 -0.61 11.35
CA GLY A 106 -16.58 -1.89 11.64
C GLY A 106 -17.23 -2.47 10.39
N ASP A 107 -18.51 -2.83 10.48
CA ASP A 107 -19.26 -3.40 9.36
C ASP A 107 -19.76 -2.35 8.34
N LYS A 108 -19.57 -1.07 8.63
CA LYS A 108 -20.00 0.01 7.73
C LYS A 108 -18.87 0.35 6.76
N LEU A 109 -19.11 0.04 5.48
CA LEU A 109 -18.19 0.39 4.41
C LEU A 109 -18.04 1.91 4.26
N HIS A 110 -16.89 2.33 3.79
CA HIS A 110 -16.68 3.71 3.34
C HIS A 110 -17.49 3.96 2.06
N PRO A 111 -18.07 5.17 1.84
CA PRO A 111 -18.88 5.47 0.66
C PRO A 111 -18.22 5.09 -0.67
N MET A 112 -16.90 5.27 -0.78
CA MET A 112 -16.16 4.86 -1.98
C MET A 112 -16.13 3.34 -2.15
N GLN A 113 -16.06 2.56 -1.07
CA GLN A 113 -16.13 1.09 -1.13
C GLN A 113 -17.54 0.65 -1.59
N GLU A 114 -18.59 1.28 -1.06
CA GLU A 114 -19.98 1.02 -1.47
C GLU A 114 -20.20 1.34 -2.96
N ALA A 115 -19.70 2.50 -3.42
CA ALA A 115 -19.79 2.90 -4.81
C ALA A 115 -19.06 1.95 -5.76
N PHE A 116 -17.87 1.45 -5.38
CA PHE A 116 -17.16 0.44 -6.17
C PHE A 116 -17.92 -0.86 -6.28
N VAL A 117 -18.61 -1.30 -5.23
CA VAL A 117 -19.50 -2.47 -5.29
C VAL A 117 -20.70 -2.20 -6.20
N LYS A 118 -21.36 -1.04 -6.03
CA LYS A 118 -22.57 -0.67 -6.78
C LYS A 118 -22.31 -0.53 -8.28
N HIS A 119 -21.18 0.00 -8.69
CA HIS A 119 -20.83 0.25 -10.09
C HIS A 119 -19.95 -0.85 -10.71
N ASP A 120 -19.75 -1.99 -10.03
CA ASP A 120 -18.84 -3.04 -10.49
C ASP A 120 -17.45 -2.46 -10.85
N GLY A 121 -16.91 -1.56 -10.02
CA GLY A 121 -15.63 -0.87 -10.20
C GLY A 121 -14.40 -1.80 -10.15
N PHE A 122 -14.60 -3.10 -10.27
CA PHE A 122 -13.57 -4.14 -10.23
C PHE A 122 -14.02 -5.41 -10.97
N GLN A 123 -13.04 -6.26 -11.32
CA GLN A 123 -13.28 -7.63 -11.79
C GLN A 123 -12.46 -8.61 -10.94
N CYS A 124 -11.16 -8.75 -11.18
CA CYS A 124 -10.32 -9.65 -10.36
C CYS A 124 -10.08 -9.14 -8.93
N GLY A 125 -10.32 -7.88 -8.64
CA GLY A 125 -10.16 -7.28 -7.32
C GLY A 125 -8.72 -6.90 -6.92
N TYR A 126 -7.70 -7.27 -7.71
CA TYR A 126 -6.30 -7.10 -7.30
C TYR A 126 -5.88 -5.63 -7.17
N CYS A 127 -6.22 -4.77 -8.12
CA CYS A 127 -5.91 -3.34 -8.07
C CYS A 127 -6.91 -2.54 -7.23
N THR A 128 -8.04 -3.11 -6.86
CA THR A 128 -9.17 -2.42 -6.23
C THR A 128 -8.82 -1.66 -4.96
N PRO A 129 -8.05 -2.21 -4.02
CA PRO A 129 -7.62 -1.46 -2.84
C PRO A 129 -6.87 -0.17 -3.19
N GLY A 130 -5.90 -0.25 -4.09
CA GLY A 130 -5.15 0.92 -4.56
C GLY A 130 -6.03 1.93 -5.32
N GLN A 131 -6.97 1.44 -6.14
CA GLN A 131 -7.93 2.29 -6.83
C GLN A 131 -8.82 3.06 -5.84
N ILE A 132 -9.37 2.40 -4.84
CA ILE A 132 -10.21 3.02 -3.81
C ILE A 132 -9.41 4.06 -3.02
N MET A 133 -8.19 3.73 -2.58
CA MET A 133 -7.34 4.68 -1.83
C MET A 133 -7.03 5.92 -2.67
N SER A 134 -6.71 5.76 -3.95
CA SER A 134 -6.47 6.89 -4.87
C SER A 134 -7.75 7.68 -5.15
N ALA A 135 -8.90 7.03 -5.28
CA ALA A 135 -10.20 7.67 -5.50
C ALA A 135 -10.60 8.56 -4.31
N VAL A 136 -10.42 8.07 -3.09
CA VAL A 136 -10.64 8.87 -1.86
C VAL A 136 -9.75 10.11 -1.87
N ALA A 137 -8.47 9.98 -2.21
CA ALA A 137 -7.55 11.10 -2.32
C ALA A 137 -7.96 12.07 -3.44
N CYS A 138 -8.40 11.57 -4.59
CA CYS A 138 -8.88 12.36 -5.73
C CYS A 138 -10.00 13.33 -5.32
N ILE A 139 -11.00 12.85 -4.59
CA ILE A 139 -12.10 13.70 -4.10
C ILE A 139 -11.59 14.69 -3.04
N ARG A 140 -10.83 14.22 -2.07
CA ARG A 140 -10.32 15.06 -0.98
C ARG A 140 -9.42 16.19 -1.48
N GLU A 141 -8.66 15.96 -2.52
CA GLU A 141 -7.76 16.93 -3.14
C GLU A 141 -8.48 17.83 -4.17
N GLY A 142 -9.79 17.67 -4.34
CA GLY A 142 -10.61 18.49 -5.25
C GLY A 142 -10.35 18.19 -6.73
N LYS A 143 -9.85 16.98 -7.05
CA LYS A 143 -9.47 16.56 -8.40
C LYS A 143 -10.51 15.67 -9.08
N ALA A 144 -11.78 15.83 -8.70
CA ALA A 144 -12.91 15.10 -9.26
C ALA A 144 -13.94 16.05 -9.93
N GLY A 145 -13.50 17.19 -10.46
CA GLY A 145 -14.38 18.20 -11.06
C GLY A 145 -15.03 17.76 -12.37
N SER A 146 -14.36 16.91 -13.13
CA SER A 146 -14.86 16.35 -14.39
C SER A 146 -14.38 14.91 -14.57
N GLU A 147 -15.01 14.17 -15.49
CA GLU A 147 -14.54 12.82 -15.86
C GLU A 147 -13.09 12.81 -16.32
N ALA A 148 -12.71 13.77 -17.17
CA ALA A 148 -11.34 13.91 -17.68
C ALA A 148 -10.33 14.16 -16.54
N GLU A 149 -10.69 14.99 -15.56
CA GLU A 149 -9.83 15.24 -14.42
C GLU A 149 -9.68 14.00 -13.53
N ILE A 150 -10.77 13.23 -13.34
CA ILE A 150 -10.71 11.94 -12.62
C ILE A 150 -9.80 10.96 -13.35
N GLN A 151 -9.95 10.81 -14.67
CA GLN A 151 -9.12 9.91 -15.47
C GLN A 151 -7.64 10.29 -15.39
N GLU A 152 -7.32 11.57 -15.52
CA GLU A 152 -5.94 12.08 -15.38
C GLU A 152 -5.38 11.78 -13.98
N TYR A 153 -6.16 12.08 -12.94
CA TYR A 153 -5.70 11.92 -11.57
C TYR A 153 -5.57 10.46 -11.13
N MET A 154 -6.36 9.58 -11.73
CA MET A 154 -6.34 8.13 -11.51
C MET A 154 -5.37 7.38 -12.44
N SER A 155 -4.70 8.06 -13.37
CA SER A 155 -3.83 7.45 -14.40
C SER A 155 -2.67 6.63 -13.82
N GLY A 156 -2.23 6.93 -12.59
CA GLY A 156 -1.21 6.15 -11.87
C GLY A 156 -1.70 4.80 -11.32
N ASN A 157 -3.00 4.47 -11.44
CA ASN A 157 -3.58 3.24 -10.94
C ASN A 157 -4.03 2.34 -12.10
N ILE A 158 -3.28 1.27 -12.38
CA ILE A 158 -3.52 0.39 -13.51
C ILE A 158 -4.53 -0.70 -13.17
N CYS A 159 -5.59 -0.84 -14.00
CA CYS A 159 -6.53 -1.96 -13.95
C CYS A 159 -6.35 -2.84 -15.20
N ARG A 160 -5.76 -4.04 -15.05
CA ARG A 160 -5.54 -4.96 -16.18
C ARG A 160 -6.83 -5.52 -16.76
N CYS A 161 -7.90 -5.55 -15.96
CA CYS A 161 -9.23 -5.98 -16.39
C CYS A 161 -10.01 -4.90 -17.17
N GLY A 162 -9.55 -3.66 -17.14
CA GLY A 162 -10.17 -2.56 -17.90
C GLY A 162 -11.43 -1.97 -17.27
N ALA A 163 -11.63 -2.08 -15.96
CA ALA A 163 -12.82 -1.55 -15.26
C ALA A 163 -12.83 -0.01 -15.13
N TYR A 164 -12.11 0.73 -15.95
CA TYR A 164 -11.92 2.18 -15.80
C TYR A 164 -13.20 3.00 -15.84
N ALA A 165 -14.10 2.69 -16.77
CA ALA A 165 -15.39 3.42 -16.88
C ALA A 165 -16.21 3.29 -15.59
N ASN A 166 -16.26 2.09 -15.02
CA ASN A 166 -16.98 1.80 -13.79
C ASN A 166 -16.32 2.46 -12.57
N ILE A 167 -14.99 2.50 -12.54
CA ILE A 167 -14.21 3.20 -11.49
C ILE A 167 -14.52 4.70 -11.52
N VAL A 168 -14.54 5.30 -12.71
CA VAL A 168 -14.87 6.73 -12.87
C VAL A 168 -16.31 7.00 -12.42
N ALA A 169 -17.27 6.16 -12.81
CA ALA A 169 -18.67 6.28 -12.39
C ALA A 169 -18.82 6.21 -10.85
N ALA A 170 -18.09 5.30 -10.20
CA ALA A 170 -18.09 5.18 -8.74
C ALA A 170 -17.55 6.46 -8.07
N ILE A 171 -16.48 7.04 -8.59
CA ILE A 171 -15.90 8.30 -8.07
C ILE A 171 -16.87 9.46 -8.24
N GLN A 172 -17.50 9.57 -9.41
CA GLN A 172 -18.51 10.62 -9.70
C GLN A 172 -19.69 10.54 -8.73
N GLU A 173 -20.22 9.35 -8.47
CA GLU A 173 -21.33 9.16 -7.53
C GLU A 173 -20.99 9.68 -6.13
N VAL A 174 -19.83 9.29 -5.60
CA VAL A 174 -19.42 9.72 -4.25
C VAL A 174 -19.22 11.22 -4.18
N LYS A 175 -18.59 11.81 -5.21
CA LYS A 175 -18.40 13.26 -5.32
C LYS A 175 -19.74 14.01 -5.35
N ASP A 176 -20.69 13.55 -6.17
CA ASP A 176 -21.99 14.23 -6.37
C ASP A 176 -22.91 14.01 -5.17
N GLY A 177 -22.76 12.91 -4.44
CA GLY A 177 -23.47 12.65 -3.18
C GLY A 177 -23.05 13.57 -2.02
N GLY A 178 -22.06 14.45 -2.22
CA GLY A 178 -21.58 15.40 -1.20
C GLY A 178 -20.96 14.71 0.00
N GLN A 179 -20.65 13.45 -0.10
CA GLN A 179 -20.03 12.68 0.97
C GLN A 179 -18.54 13.07 1.07
N LYS A 180 -18.14 13.51 2.27
CA LYS A 180 -16.72 13.76 2.54
C LYS A 180 -15.98 12.42 2.47
N ALA A 181 -15.14 12.30 1.47
CA ALA A 181 -14.22 11.19 1.33
C ALA A 181 -13.11 11.23 2.40
#